data_929e2dc47a6772232dc1a94e21a8327b
#
_entry.id   929e2dc47a6772232dc1a94e21a8327b
#
_cell.length_a   1.000
_cell.length_b   1.000
_cell.length_c   1.000
_cell.angle_alpha   90.00
_cell.angle_beta   90.00
_cell.angle_gamma   90.00
#
_symmetry.space_group_name_H-M   'P 1'
#
loop_
_entity.id
_entity.type
_entity.pdbx_description
1 polymer ?
#
loop_
_entity_poly.entity_id
_entity_poly.type
_entity_poly.pdbx_seq_one_letter_code
_entity_poly.pdbx_strand_id
1 'polypeptide(L)'
;RACGDSPMDKAMFAVHMEAGTRIGELLSMQIRHVVTDEYGAMIAVDGKTGARKIRIVSSVPDLVKWINAHPYRDDPNHALFISTRNSLIMGCALSYHGFNQRLKKYCKMAGITKRMHSHLFRHAEITSLAGKLTEPEQRIRHGWTSSSSMPSRYAHMNNQDVDDKMLKIMGIKKEVVEEEAKFVECQFCHIKHPVDTKYCEICMKPLDVVEAARLEQQHKDEAQAMVYELVRKERASKAKKVYHAKRDKQVEQQQQEI
;
A
#
# COMPACT_ATOMS: atom_id res chain seq x y z
N ARG A 1 2.96 -1.73 6.64
CA ARG A 1 4.44 -1.67 6.79
C ARG A 1 5.07 -3.04 6.95
N ALA A 2 4.54 -3.92 7.81
CA ALA A 2 5.12 -5.24 8.07
C ALA A 2 5.22 -6.14 6.81
N CYS A 3 4.41 -5.92 5.78
CA CYS A 3 4.48 -6.68 4.52
C CYS A 3 5.72 -6.35 3.67
N GLY A 4 6.47 -5.29 4.01
CA GLY A 4 7.75 -4.95 3.40
C GLY A 4 7.70 -4.93 1.87
N ASP A 5 8.61 -5.68 1.24
CA ASP A 5 8.81 -5.68 -0.20
C ASP A 5 7.95 -6.71 -0.97
N SER A 6 6.95 -7.34 -0.32
CA SER A 6 6.04 -8.27 -1.00
C SER A 6 4.78 -7.55 -1.53
N PRO A 7 4.72 -7.14 -2.82
CA PRO A 7 3.56 -6.46 -3.38
C PRO A 7 2.30 -7.32 -3.28
N MET A 8 2.42 -8.64 -3.48
CA MET A 8 1.31 -9.57 -3.38
C MET A 8 0.71 -9.59 -1.97
N ASP A 9 1.55 -9.75 -0.94
CA ASP A 9 1.05 -9.86 0.43
C ASP A 9 0.41 -8.54 0.88
N LYS A 10 0.98 -7.41 0.45
CA LYS A 10 0.43 -6.07 0.72
C LYS A 10 -0.95 -5.91 0.08
N ALA A 11 -1.07 -6.20 -1.21
CA ALA A 11 -2.33 -6.16 -1.93
C ALA A 11 -3.38 -7.09 -1.32
N MET A 12 -2.99 -8.33 -1.02
CA MET A 12 -3.88 -9.34 -0.46
C MET A 12 -4.50 -8.92 0.88
N PHE A 13 -3.68 -8.43 1.80
CA PHE A 13 -4.20 -7.99 3.10
C PHE A 13 -4.98 -6.69 3.00
N ALA A 14 -4.56 -5.75 2.16
CA ALA A 14 -5.29 -4.50 1.93
C ALA A 14 -6.68 -4.76 1.33
N VAL A 15 -6.77 -5.56 0.28
CA VAL A 15 -8.05 -5.96 -0.33
C VAL A 15 -8.92 -6.72 0.67
N HIS A 16 -8.34 -7.65 1.43
CA HIS A 16 -9.11 -8.42 2.42
C HIS A 16 -9.70 -7.55 3.52
N MET A 17 -8.93 -6.54 3.96
CA MET A 17 -9.37 -5.58 4.98
C MET A 17 -10.49 -4.67 4.47
N GLU A 18 -10.36 -4.13 3.25
CA GLU A 18 -11.31 -3.17 2.70
C GLU A 18 -12.59 -3.84 2.16
N ALA A 19 -12.45 -4.99 1.50
CA ALA A 19 -13.58 -5.67 0.89
C ALA A 19 -14.37 -6.56 1.85
N GLY A 20 -13.80 -6.92 3.00
CA GLY A 20 -14.45 -7.79 3.99
C GLY A 20 -14.86 -9.16 3.43
N THR A 21 -14.14 -9.67 2.43
CA THR A 21 -14.44 -10.95 1.78
C THR A 21 -14.30 -12.13 2.74
N ARG A 22 -14.98 -13.25 2.45
CA ARG A 22 -14.61 -14.52 3.06
C ARG A 22 -13.26 -14.96 2.49
N ILE A 23 -12.47 -15.66 3.29
CA ILE A 23 -11.13 -16.08 2.86
C ILE A 23 -11.17 -16.96 1.59
N GLY A 24 -12.15 -17.84 1.46
CA GLY A 24 -12.33 -18.63 0.25
C GLY A 24 -12.61 -17.77 -0.99
N GLU A 25 -13.45 -16.74 -0.85
CA GLU A 25 -13.75 -15.77 -1.91
C GLU A 25 -12.50 -15.01 -2.34
N LEU A 26 -11.67 -14.57 -1.39
CA LEU A 26 -10.42 -13.88 -1.66
C LEU A 26 -9.42 -14.76 -2.43
N LEU A 27 -9.23 -16.00 -1.95
CA LEU A 27 -8.22 -16.90 -2.50
C LEU A 27 -8.63 -17.55 -3.83
N SER A 28 -9.93 -17.57 -4.15
CA SER A 28 -10.44 -18.03 -5.45
C SER A 28 -10.49 -16.95 -6.52
N MET A 29 -10.14 -15.69 -6.19
CA MET A 29 -10.12 -14.61 -7.17
C MET A 29 -9.09 -14.87 -8.27
N GLN A 30 -9.46 -14.50 -9.48
CA GLN A 30 -8.63 -14.49 -10.68
C GLN A 30 -8.35 -13.05 -11.11
N ILE A 31 -7.34 -12.84 -11.96
CA ILE A 31 -6.99 -11.51 -12.47
C ILE A 31 -8.18 -10.82 -13.14
N ARG A 32 -8.96 -11.56 -13.95
CA ARG A 32 -10.18 -11.05 -14.62
C ARG A 32 -11.28 -10.56 -13.67
N HIS A 33 -11.23 -10.95 -12.40
CA HIS A 33 -12.24 -10.53 -11.43
C HIS A 33 -12.00 -9.11 -10.90
N VAL A 34 -10.92 -8.45 -11.33
CA VAL A 34 -10.58 -7.07 -10.98
C VAL A 34 -10.78 -6.17 -12.18
N VAL A 35 -11.67 -5.20 -12.07
CA VAL A 35 -11.91 -4.18 -13.10
C VAL A 35 -11.69 -2.82 -12.48
N THR A 36 -10.71 -2.09 -12.98
CA THR A 36 -10.39 -0.73 -12.51
C THR A 36 -11.16 0.31 -13.28
N ASP A 37 -11.54 1.40 -12.61
CA ASP A 37 -12.18 2.58 -13.19
C ASP A 37 -11.68 3.86 -12.49
N GLU A 38 -12.24 5.02 -12.85
CA GLU A 38 -11.86 6.33 -12.27
C GLU A 38 -12.13 6.45 -10.75
N TYR A 39 -13.01 5.63 -10.20
CA TYR A 39 -13.38 5.63 -8.77
C TYR A 39 -12.67 4.54 -7.95
N GLY A 40 -11.79 3.77 -8.57
CA GLY A 40 -11.06 2.70 -7.92
C GLY A 40 -11.12 1.37 -8.65
N ALA A 41 -11.63 0.31 -8.01
CA ALA A 41 -11.83 -0.98 -8.68
C ALA A 41 -13.10 -1.68 -8.20
N MET A 42 -13.70 -2.45 -9.10
CA MET A 42 -14.74 -3.43 -8.79
C MET A 42 -14.10 -4.82 -8.76
N ILE A 43 -14.22 -5.51 -7.65
CA ILE A 43 -13.84 -6.92 -7.54
C ILE A 43 -15.08 -7.81 -7.58
N ALA A 44 -15.04 -8.83 -8.41
CA ALA A 44 -16.05 -9.88 -8.45
C ALA A 44 -15.62 -11.03 -7.55
N VAL A 45 -16.48 -11.42 -6.62
CA VAL A 45 -16.25 -12.55 -5.73
C VAL A 45 -17.41 -13.52 -5.83
N ASP A 46 -17.11 -14.82 -5.79
CA ASP A 46 -18.11 -15.88 -5.76
C ASP A 46 -17.93 -16.69 -4.48
N GLY A 47 -19.05 -16.96 -3.82
CA GLY A 47 -19.05 -17.65 -2.55
C GLY A 47 -20.32 -18.45 -2.34
N LYS A 48 -20.49 -19.05 -1.16
CA LYS A 48 -21.61 -19.90 -0.79
C LYS A 48 -23.00 -19.29 -1.07
N THR A 49 -23.08 -17.97 -1.12
CA THR A 49 -24.35 -17.21 -1.30
C THR A 49 -24.47 -16.58 -2.69
N GLY A 50 -23.66 -17.01 -3.64
CA GLY A 50 -23.62 -16.51 -5.01
C GLY A 50 -22.57 -15.43 -5.25
N ALA A 51 -22.46 -15.06 -6.53
CA ALA A 51 -21.52 -14.04 -6.99
C ALA A 51 -22.00 -12.62 -6.64
N ARG A 52 -21.06 -11.74 -6.30
CA ARG A 52 -21.32 -10.31 -6.10
C ARG A 52 -20.11 -9.47 -6.48
N LYS A 53 -20.36 -8.19 -6.73
CA LYS A 53 -19.33 -7.20 -7.00
C LYS A 53 -19.16 -6.30 -5.78
N ILE A 54 -17.91 -5.99 -5.43
CA ILE A 54 -17.57 -5.15 -4.29
C ILE A 54 -16.69 -4.01 -4.79
N ARG A 55 -17.06 -2.76 -4.49
CA ARG A 55 -16.22 -1.58 -4.73
C ARG A 55 -15.11 -1.52 -3.70
N ILE A 56 -13.88 -1.32 -4.18
CA ILE A 56 -12.70 -1.00 -3.38
C ILE A 56 -12.03 0.27 -3.92
N VAL A 57 -11.40 1.04 -3.06
CA VAL A 57 -10.77 2.33 -3.38
C VAL A 57 -9.37 2.40 -2.76
N SER A 58 -9.26 2.26 -1.45
CA SER A 58 -8.01 2.46 -0.71
C SER A 58 -6.94 1.39 -0.99
N SER A 59 -7.34 0.16 -1.30
CA SER A 59 -6.43 -0.94 -1.60
C SER A 59 -6.02 -1.02 -3.09
N VAL A 60 -6.62 -0.20 -3.95
CA VAL A 60 -6.39 -0.23 -5.40
C VAL A 60 -4.93 0.02 -5.79
N PRO A 61 -4.21 0.99 -5.22
CA PRO A 61 -2.81 1.22 -5.58
C PRO A 61 -1.93 -0.01 -5.34
N ASP A 62 -2.12 -0.68 -4.19
CA ASP A 62 -1.37 -1.90 -3.87
C ASP A 62 -1.78 -3.07 -4.78
N LEU A 63 -3.08 -3.17 -5.09
CA LEU A 63 -3.61 -4.21 -5.98
C LEU A 63 -3.09 -4.06 -7.41
N VAL A 64 -3.12 -2.86 -7.97
CA VAL A 64 -2.59 -2.57 -9.32
C VAL A 64 -1.08 -2.81 -9.37
N LYS A 65 -0.34 -2.38 -8.34
CA LYS A 65 1.10 -2.67 -8.24
C LYS A 65 1.38 -4.17 -8.26
N TRP A 66 0.56 -4.97 -7.57
CA TRP A 66 0.70 -6.41 -7.60
C TRP A 66 0.33 -7.01 -8.96
N ILE A 67 -0.79 -6.61 -9.57
CA ILE A 67 -1.21 -7.11 -10.89
C ILE A 67 -0.13 -6.82 -11.93
N ASN A 68 0.48 -5.63 -11.93
CA ASN A 68 1.57 -5.28 -12.85
C ASN A 68 2.84 -6.12 -12.62
N ALA A 69 3.10 -6.53 -11.38
CA ALA A 69 4.23 -7.40 -11.02
C ALA A 69 3.89 -8.89 -11.07
N HIS A 70 2.65 -9.25 -11.43
CA HIS A 70 2.20 -10.64 -11.42
C HIS A 70 2.89 -11.45 -12.52
N PRO A 71 3.51 -12.60 -12.20
CA PRO A 71 4.25 -13.41 -13.19
C PRO A 71 3.38 -13.89 -14.36
N TYR A 72 2.07 -14.02 -14.14
CA TYR A 72 1.09 -14.48 -15.13
C TYR A 72 0.04 -13.40 -15.44
N ARG A 73 0.44 -12.13 -15.46
CA ARG A 73 -0.48 -10.99 -15.64
C ARG A 73 -1.26 -11.03 -16.95
N ASP A 74 -0.69 -11.68 -17.96
CA ASP A 74 -1.28 -11.76 -19.30
C ASP A 74 -2.33 -12.90 -19.42
N ASP A 75 -2.48 -13.75 -18.39
CA ASP A 75 -3.54 -14.75 -18.29
C ASP A 75 -4.65 -14.26 -17.34
N PRO A 76 -5.78 -13.78 -17.87
CA PRO A 76 -6.88 -13.26 -17.05
C PRO A 76 -7.53 -14.33 -16.16
N ASN A 77 -7.39 -15.61 -16.50
CA ASN A 77 -7.96 -16.72 -15.73
C ASN A 77 -7.03 -17.21 -14.62
N HIS A 78 -5.80 -16.69 -14.58
CA HIS A 78 -4.86 -17.08 -13.54
C HIS A 78 -5.30 -16.60 -12.16
N ALA A 79 -4.96 -17.35 -11.11
CA ALA A 79 -5.24 -16.98 -9.73
C ALA A 79 -4.58 -15.63 -9.39
N LEU A 80 -5.34 -14.72 -8.77
CA LEU A 80 -4.84 -13.39 -8.40
C LEU A 80 -3.77 -13.47 -7.30
N PHE A 81 -3.96 -14.34 -6.31
CA PHE A 81 -3.00 -14.57 -5.23
C PHE A 81 -2.43 -15.98 -5.34
N ILE A 82 -1.11 -16.06 -5.48
CA ILE A 82 -0.39 -17.29 -5.85
C ILE A 82 0.60 -17.74 -4.78
N SER A 83 0.96 -19.01 -4.84
CA SER A 83 2.07 -19.56 -4.06
C SER A 83 3.41 -19.17 -4.70
N THR A 84 4.34 -18.66 -3.88
CA THR A 84 5.66 -18.18 -4.34
C THR A 84 6.82 -18.95 -3.71
N ARG A 85 6.57 -19.95 -2.87
CA ARG A 85 7.60 -20.53 -2.00
C ARG A 85 8.02 -21.96 -2.32
N ASN A 86 7.19 -22.71 -3.03
CA ASN A 86 7.49 -24.12 -3.31
C ASN A 86 7.51 -24.34 -4.82
N SER A 87 8.59 -24.89 -5.34
CA SER A 87 8.76 -25.14 -6.77
C SER A 87 7.64 -26.01 -7.38
N LEU A 88 7.10 -26.95 -6.61
CA LEU A 88 6.03 -27.83 -7.06
C LEU A 88 4.64 -27.15 -7.18
N ILE A 89 4.40 -26.08 -6.42
CA ILE A 89 3.12 -25.34 -6.39
C ILE A 89 3.30 -23.86 -6.73
N MET A 90 4.46 -23.50 -7.25
CA MET A 90 4.72 -22.11 -7.64
C MET A 90 3.77 -21.71 -8.78
N GLY A 91 3.12 -20.56 -8.61
CA GLY A 91 2.09 -20.10 -9.54
C GLY A 91 0.69 -20.62 -9.26
N CYS A 92 0.51 -21.73 -8.54
CA CYS A 92 -0.82 -22.17 -8.13
C CYS A 92 -1.50 -21.19 -7.19
N ALA A 93 -2.84 -21.22 -7.12
CA ALA A 93 -3.60 -20.39 -6.18
C ALA A 93 -3.10 -20.56 -4.74
N LEU A 94 -3.01 -19.46 -4.01
CA LEU A 94 -2.57 -19.48 -2.62
C LEU A 94 -3.56 -20.25 -1.75
N SER A 95 -3.08 -21.23 -1.00
CA SER A 95 -3.91 -22.00 -0.09
C SER A 95 -4.25 -21.22 1.20
N TYR A 96 -5.30 -21.63 1.89
CA TYR A 96 -5.65 -21.09 3.21
C TYR A 96 -4.50 -21.26 4.23
N HIS A 97 -3.78 -22.38 4.16
CA HIS A 97 -2.59 -22.59 4.98
C HIS A 97 -1.48 -21.55 4.67
N GLY A 98 -1.23 -21.30 3.38
CA GLY A 98 -0.27 -20.30 2.92
C GLY A 98 -0.64 -18.88 3.36
N PHE A 99 -1.93 -18.52 3.31
CA PHE A 99 -2.43 -17.27 3.86
C PHE A 99 -2.14 -17.14 5.37
N ASN A 100 -2.49 -18.16 6.15
CA ASN A 100 -2.28 -18.14 7.60
C ASN A 100 -0.80 -18.08 8.00
N GLN A 101 0.09 -18.74 7.26
CA GLN A 101 1.54 -18.64 7.49
C GLN A 101 2.04 -17.21 7.28
N ARG A 102 1.58 -16.55 6.20
CA ARG A 102 1.91 -15.14 5.92
C ARG A 102 1.36 -14.22 7.01
N LEU A 103 0.09 -14.41 7.38
CA LEU A 103 -0.53 -13.62 8.45
C LEU A 103 0.25 -13.74 9.76
N LYS A 104 0.59 -14.95 10.20
CA LYS A 104 1.41 -15.18 11.40
C LYS A 104 2.78 -14.51 11.31
N LYS A 105 3.45 -14.63 10.17
CA LYS A 105 4.75 -13.98 9.92
C LYS A 105 4.64 -12.47 10.12
N TYR A 106 3.68 -11.83 9.48
CA TYR A 106 3.55 -10.36 9.52
C TYR A 106 3.05 -9.85 10.87
N CYS A 107 2.18 -10.60 11.55
CA CYS A 107 1.81 -10.28 12.93
C CYS A 107 3.02 -10.29 13.86
N LYS A 108 3.88 -11.30 13.74
CA LYS A 108 5.14 -11.37 14.52
C LYS A 108 6.07 -10.19 14.21
N MET A 109 6.25 -9.85 12.94
CA MET A 109 7.09 -8.72 12.52
C MET A 109 6.53 -7.36 12.98
N ALA A 110 5.21 -7.24 13.08
CA ALA A 110 4.52 -6.03 13.55
C ALA A 110 4.38 -5.97 15.08
N GLY A 111 4.86 -6.96 15.82
CA GLY A 111 4.69 -7.02 17.29
C GLY A 111 3.25 -7.23 17.74
N ILE A 112 2.37 -7.76 16.87
CA ILE A 112 0.97 -8.00 17.19
C ILE A 112 0.85 -9.29 18.00
N THR A 113 0.51 -9.17 19.27
CA THR A 113 0.33 -10.30 20.21
C THR A 113 -1.07 -10.91 20.15
N LYS A 114 -2.08 -10.13 19.73
CA LYS A 114 -3.45 -10.59 19.56
C LYS A 114 -3.53 -11.70 18.52
N ARG A 115 -4.31 -12.75 18.80
CA ARG A 115 -4.57 -13.83 17.83
C ARG A 115 -5.32 -13.28 16.62
N MET A 116 -4.63 -13.18 15.49
CA MET A 116 -5.22 -12.75 14.21
C MET A 116 -5.64 -13.96 13.37
N HIS A 117 -6.78 -13.82 12.70
CA HIS A 117 -7.30 -14.80 11.73
C HIS A 117 -8.11 -14.07 10.64
N SER A 118 -8.33 -14.73 9.51
CA SER A 118 -8.98 -14.12 8.34
C SER A 118 -10.35 -13.49 8.64
N HIS A 119 -11.17 -14.10 9.49
CA HIS A 119 -12.49 -13.56 9.84
C HIS A 119 -12.43 -12.19 10.55
N LEU A 120 -11.33 -11.87 11.25
CA LEU A 120 -11.21 -10.55 11.89
C LEU A 120 -11.17 -9.40 10.89
N PHE A 121 -10.60 -9.62 9.71
CA PHE A 121 -10.62 -8.61 8.63
C PHE A 121 -12.05 -8.29 8.22
N ARG A 122 -12.85 -9.33 8.00
CA ARG A 122 -14.27 -9.18 7.67
C ARG A 122 -15.08 -8.56 8.82
N HIS A 123 -14.85 -8.97 10.06
CA HIS A 123 -15.51 -8.35 11.21
C HIS A 123 -15.18 -6.87 11.33
N ALA A 124 -13.92 -6.50 11.15
CA ALA A 124 -13.48 -5.11 11.21
C ALA A 124 -14.17 -4.26 10.14
N GLU A 125 -14.24 -4.75 8.91
CA GLU A 125 -14.90 -4.05 7.81
C GLU A 125 -16.40 -3.91 8.04
N ILE A 126 -17.10 -4.96 8.43
CA ILE A 126 -18.53 -4.91 8.75
C ILE A 126 -18.79 -3.89 9.86
N THR A 127 -18.00 -3.91 10.93
CA THR A 127 -18.13 -2.97 12.05
C THR A 127 -17.86 -1.54 11.60
N SER A 128 -16.90 -1.30 10.73
CA SER A 128 -16.57 0.05 10.22
C SER A 128 -17.67 0.66 9.36
N LEU A 129 -18.48 -0.20 8.73
CA LEU A 129 -19.63 0.19 7.91
C LEU A 129 -20.96 0.12 8.66
N ALA A 130 -20.98 -0.41 9.88
CA ALA A 130 -22.15 -0.40 10.73
C ALA A 130 -22.60 1.05 10.99
N GLY A 131 -23.88 1.33 10.78
CA GLY A 131 -24.43 2.68 10.87
C GLY A 131 -24.20 3.60 9.66
N LYS A 132 -23.27 3.26 8.75
CA LYS A 132 -23.05 3.98 7.48
C LYS A 132 -23.89 3.40 6.34
N LEU A 133 -24.01 2.08 6.29
CA LEU A 133 -24.84 1.36 5.34
C LEU A 133 -26.11 0.87 6.01
N THR A 134 -27.22 0.91 5.28
CA THR A 134 -28.50 0.29 5.70
C THR A 134 -28.35 -1.25 5.73
N GLU A 135 -29.26 -1.91 6.44
CA GLU A 135 -29.25 -3.37 6.52
C GLU A 135 -29.31 -4.05 5.13
N PRO A 136 -30.18 -3.65 4.18
CA PRO A 136 -30.19 -4.20 2.84
C PRO A 136 -28.84 -4.01 2.10
N GLU A 137 -28.23 -2.85 2.20
CA GLU A 137 -26.93 -2.56 1.58
C GLU A 137 -25.82 -3.44 2.16
N GLN A 138 -25.79 -3.62 3.48
CA GLN A 138 -24.87 -4.55 4.13
C GLN A 138 -25.09 -5.99 3.66
N ARG A 139 -26.34 -6.42 3.49
CA ARG A 139 -26.67 -7.76 2.97
C ARG A 139 -26.08 -7.96 1.57
N ILE A 140 -26.25 -7.01 0.69
CA ILE A 140 -25.71 -7.04 -0.68
C ILE A 140 -24.18 -7.08 -0.62
N ARG A 141 -23.55 -6.13 0.10
CA ARG A 141 -22.09 -6.01 0.15
C ARG A 141 -21.42 -7.26 0.73
N HIS A 142 -21.96 -7.80 1.81
CA HIS A 142 -21.36 -8.95 2.50
C HIS A 142 -21.87 -10.29 2.00
N GLY A 143 -22.82 -10.32 1.07
CA GLY A 143 -23.42 -11.54 0.55
C GLY A 143 -24.11 -12.34 1.66
N TRP A 144 -25.00 -11.70 2.40
CA TRP A 144 -25.87 -12.36 3.37
C TRP A 144 -27.24 -12.66 2.75
N THR A 145 -27.81 -13.79 3.11
CA THR A 145 -29.18 -14.12 2.72
C THR A 145 -30.19 -13.23 3.44
N SER A 146 -31.40 -13.13 2.90
CA SER A 146 -32.51 -12.38 3.52
C SER A 146 -32.83 -12.87 4.93
N SER A 147 -32.68 -14.16 5.20
CA SER A 147 -32.92 -14.77 6.51
C SER A 147 -31.75 -14.71 7.49
N SER A 148 -30.60 -14.11 7.09
CA SER A 148 -29.43 -14.05 7.95
C SER A 148 -29.65 -13.09 9.13
N SER A 149 -29.32 -13.53 10.36
CA SER A 149 -29.31 -12.69 11.57
C SER A 149 -28.02 -11.89 11.73
N MET A 150 -27.10 -11.97 10.75
CA MET A 150 -25.81 -11.28 10.86
C MET A 150 -25.92 -9.75 10.95
N PRO A 151 -26.79 -9.06 10.18
CA PRO A 151 -26.91 -7.60 10.31
C PRO A 151 -27.23 -7.14 11.71
N SER A 152 -28.17 -7.80 12.40
CA SER A 152 -28.58 -7.43 13.76
C SER A 152 -27.46 -7.57 14.80
N ARG A 153 -26.45 -8.41 14.57
CA ARG A 153 -25.27 -8.52 15.45
C ARG A 153 -24.36 -7.32 15.42
N TYR A 154 -24.41 -6.53 14.35
CA TYR A 154 -23.60 -5.33 14.15
C TYR A 154 -24.41 -4.05 14.25
N ALA A 155 -25.74 -4.15 14.38
CA ALA A 155 -26.64 -3.01 14.58
C ALA A 155 -26.60 -2.57 16.05
N HIS A 156 -25.58 -1.80 16.42
CA HIS A 156 -25.46 -1.19 17.74
C HIS A 156 -26.14 0.18 17.76
N MET A 157 -27.34 0.30 17.19
CA MET A 157 -28.10 1.55 17.20
C MET A 157 -28.79 1.71 18.55
N ASN A 158 -28.63 2.86 19.19
CA ASN A 158 -29.39 3.29 20.35
C ASN A 158 -30.46 4.29 19.94
N ASN A 159 -31.37 4.63 20.86
CA ASN A 159 -32.44 5.64 20.60
C ASN A 159 -31.87 6.99 20.20
N GLN A 160 -30.69 7.35 20.68
CA GLN A 160 -30.04 8.63 20.40
C GLN A 160 -29.54 8.70 18.96
N ASP A 161 -29.04 7.57 18.40
CA ASP A 161 -28.65 7.51 16.98
C ASP A 161 -29.86 7.70 16.05
N VAL A 162 -31.02 7.17 16.44
CA VAL A 162 -32.29 7.37 15.71
C VAL A 162 -32.75 8.80 15.79
N ASP A 163 -32.75 9.40 16.99
CA ASP A 163 -33.10 10.78 17.21
C ASP A 163 -32.24 11.75 16.42
N ASP A 164 -30.93 11.56 16.47
CA ASP A 164 -29.97 12.35 15.69
C ASP A 164 -30.19 12.25 14.18
N LYS A 165 -30.53 11.04 13.67
CA LYS A 165 -30.91 10.88 12.26
C LYS A 165 -32.20 11.60 11.92
N MET A 166 -33.21 11.55 12.80
CA MET A 166 -34.49 12.29 12.60
C MET A 166 -34.25 13.80 12.58
N LEU A 167 -33.44 14.32 13.49
CA LEU A 167 -33.11 15.74 13.53
C LEU A 167 -32.37 16.21 12.26
N LYS A 168 -31.51 15.34 11.68
CA LYS A 168 -30.86 15.59 10.38
C LYS A 168 -31.87 15.60 9.23
N ILE A 169 -32.75 14.60 9.16
CA ILE A 169 -33.82 14.52 8.13
C ILE A 169 -34.71 15.73 8.17
N MET A 170 -35.05 16.22 9.36
CA MET A 170 -35.88 17.41 9.56
C MET A 170 -35.12 18.74 9.36
N GLY A 171 -33.81 18.68 9.03
CA GLY A 171 -32.98 19.88 8.81
C GLY A 171 -32.67 20.68 10.07
N ILE A 172 -33.00 20.16 11.27
CA ILE A 172 -32.79 20.83 12.56
C ILE A 172 -31.33 20.73 12.98
N LYS A 173 -30.70 19.54 12.84
CA LYS A 173 -29.27 19.37 12.89
C LYS A 173 -28.77 19.36 11.47
N LYS A 174 -27.96 20.34 11.08
CA LYS A 174 -27.15 20.23 9.88
C LYS A 174 -26.27 18.98 10.05
N GLU A 175 -26.12 18.23 8.98
CA GLU A 175 -24.94 17.34 8.95
C GLU A 175 -23.77 18.23 9.33
N VAL A 176 -23.20 18.01 10.51
CA VAL A 176 -21.82 18.34 10.71
C VAL A 176 -21.14 17.38 9.74
N VAL A 177 -20.91 17.85 8.52
CA VAL A 177 -19.73 17.41 7.80
C VAL A 177 -18.67 17.71 8.84
N GLU A 178 -18.24 16.69 9.62
CA GLU A 178 -16.95 16.75 10.26
C GLU A 178 -16.09 17.17 9.09
N GLU A 179 -15.60 18.41 9.10
CA GLU A 179 -14.55 18.81 8.19
C GLU A 179 -13.53 17.71 8.41
N GLU A 180 -13.49 16.79 7.47
CA GLU A 180 -12.55 15.67 7.53
C GLU A 180 -11.24 16.37 7.76
N ALA A 181 -10.69 16.22 8.98
CA ALA A 181 -9.53 16.96 9.37
C ALA A 181 -8.58 16.76 8.19
N LYS A 182 -8.37 17.86 7.43
CA LYS A 182 -7.75 17.79 6.12
C LYS A 182 -6.38 17.20 6.36
N PHE A 183 -6.23 15.94 6.06
CA PHE A 183 -4.97 15.22 6.18
C PHE A 183 -4.29 15.23 4.83
N VAL A 184 -3.02 15.56 4.83
CA VAL A 184 -2.13 15.35 3.69
C VAL A 184 -1.52 13.97 3.81
N GLU A 185 -1.71 13.13 2.82
CA GLU A 185 -1.10 11.81 2.76
C GLU A 185 0.32 11.93 2.19
N CYS A 186 1.30 11.38 2.90
CA CYS A 186 2.67 11.34 2.43
C CYS A 186 2.77 10.43 1.18
N GLN A 187 3.22 10.97 0.06
CA GLN A 187 3.36 10.24 -1.21
C GLN A 187 4.39 9.08 -1.15
N PHE A 188 5.25 9.05 -0.14
CA PHE A 188 6.32 8.06 -0.02
C PHE A 188 6.01 6.93 0.95
N CYS A 189 5.33 7.21 2.06
CA CYS A 189 5.02 6.21 3.08
C CYS A 189 3.52 6.09 3.38
N HIS A 190 2.67 6.85 2.69
CA HIS A 190 1.21 6.80 2.74
C HIS A 190 0.61 7.02 4.13
N ILE A 191 1.33 7.74 5.00
CA ILE A 191 0.82 8.14 6.30
C ILE A 191 0.14 9.48 6.18
N LYS A 192 -1.01 9.61 6.83
CA LYS A 192 -1.78 10.84 6.90
C LYS A 192 -1.21 11.72 8.00
N HIS A 193 -0.99 12.99 7.66
CA HIS A 193 -0.52 14.04 8.54
C HIS A 193 -1.53 15.21 8.52
N PRO A 194 -1.62 16.01 9.60
CA PRO A 194 -2.36 17.27 9.56
C PRO A 194 -1.89 18.14 8.39
N VAL A 195 -2.80 18.93 7.80
CA VAL A 195 -2.50 19.78 6.62
C VAL A 195 -1.34 20.74 6.84
N ASP A 196 -1.12 21.16 8.07
CA ASP A 196 -0.06 22.11 8.44
C ASP A 196 1.31 21.46 8.57
N THR A 197 1.42 20.15 8.43
CA THR A 197 2.68 19.41 8.55
C THR A 197 3.50 19.54 7.27
N LYS A 198 4.69 20.12 7.35
CA LYS A 198 5.58 20.32 6.18
C LYS A 198 6.37 19.07 5.80
N TYR A 199 6.71 18.23 6.77
CA TYR A 199 7.51 17.01 6.59
C TYR A 199 6.83 15.82 7.21
N CYS A 200 6.93 14.67 6.57
CA CYS A 200 6.44 13.42 7.13
C CYS A 200 7.29 13.04 8.36
N GLU A 201 6.68 12.92 9.52
CA GLU A 201 7.34 12.55 10.77
C GLU A 201 7.98 11.15 10.75
N ILE A 202 7.59 10.32 9.78
CA ILE A 202 8.03 8.93 9.71
C ILE A 202 9.16 8.73 8.71
N CYS A 203 9.05 9.30 7.49
CA CYS A 203 10.07 9.14 6.45
C CYS A 203 10.89 10.41 6.22
N MET A 204 10.60 11.49 6.99
CA MET A 204 11.28 12.79 6.96
C MET A 204 11.25 13.49 5.59
N LYS A 205 10.38 13.03 4.67
CA LYS A 205 10.23 13.64 3.35
C LYS A 205 9.19 14.76 3.37
N PRO A 206 9.35 15.80 2.53
CA PRO A 206 8.40 16.90 2.47
C PRO A 206 7.04 16.42 1.99
N LEU A 207 5.99 16.97 2.57
CA LEU A 207 4.59 16.70 2.21
C LEU A 207 4.08 17.70 1.16
N ASP A 208 4.78 18.83 0.99
CA ASP A 208 4.50 19.82 -0.04
C ASP A 208 5.26 19.49 -1.32
N VAL A 209 4.56 19.47 -2.46
CA VAL A 209 5.12 19.18 -3.78
C VAL A 209 6.18 20.22 -4.19
N VAL A 210 5.99 21.49 -3.84
CA VAL A 210 6.93 22.56 -4.16
C VAL A 210 8.23 22.39 -3.37
N GLU A 211 8.12 22.10 -2.08
CA GLU A 211 9.29 21.88 -1.21
C GLU A 211 10.01 20.56 -1.56
N ALA A 212 9.26 19.54 -1.97
CA ALA A 212 9.84 18.30 -2.50
C ALA A 212 10.69 18.54 -3.74
N ALA A 213 10.16 19.30 -4.70
CA ALA A 213 10.87 19.66 -5.92
C ALA A 213 12.13 20.51 -5.64
N ARG A 214 12.04 21.43 -4.68
CA ARG A 214 13.18 22.27 -4.26
C ARG A 214 14.31 21.45 -3.65
N LEU A 215 13.98 20.52 -2.76
CA LEU A 215 14.97 19.63 -2.13
C LEU A 215 15.58 18.66 -3.14
N GLU A 216 14.81 18.18 -4.07
CA GLU A 216 15.32 17.32 -5.14
C GLU A 216 16.31 18.07 -6.05
N GLN A 217 16.04 19.35 -6.33
CA GLN A 217 16.98 20.20 -7.07
C GLN A 217 18.25 20.48 -6.25
N GLN A 218 18.14 20.78 -4.96
CA GLN A 218 19.31 20.97 -4.10
C GLN A 218 20.21 19.73 -4.04
N HIS A 219 19.62 18.53 -3.90
CA HIS A 219 20.40 17.29 -3.91
C HIS A 219 21.09 17.03 -5.25
N LYS A 220 20.47 17.43 -6.38
CA LYS A 220 21.11 17.33 -7.71
C LYS A 220 22.31 18.28 -7.80
N ASP A 221 22.14 19.51 -7.33
CA ASP A 221 23.20 20.52 -7.36
C ASP A 221 24.39 20.13 -6.45
N GLU A 222 24.10 19.61 -5.25
CA GLU A 222 25.14 19.08 -4.34
C GLU A 222 25.86 17.86 -4.92
N ALA A 223 25.14 16.94 -5.56
CA ALA A 223 25.74 15.79 -6.21
C ALA A 223 26.64 16.22 -7.38
N GLN A 224 26.21 17.20 -8.19
CA GLN A 224 27.03 17.76 -9.27
C GLN A 224 28.29 18.44 -8.73
N ALA A 225 28.17 19.22 -7.65
CA ALA A 225 29.32 19.86 -7.01
C ALA A 225 30.33 18.84 -6.48
N MET A 226 29.84 17.74 -5.87
CA MET A 226 30.69 16.65 -5.38
C MET A 226 31.42 15.93 -6.52
N VAL A 227 30.72 15.66 -7.62
CA VAL A 227 31.34 15.05 -8.82
C VAL A 227 32.41 15.98 -9.41
N TYR A 228 32.11 17.27 -9.50
CA TYR A 228 33.09 18.26 -9.98
C TYR A 228 34.35 18.31 -9.11
N GLU A 229 34.18 18.28 -7.80
CA GLU A 229 35.30 18.25 -6.83
C GLU A 229 36.16 16.98 -7.00
N LEU A 230 35.52 15.80 -7.18
CA LEU A 230 36.22 14.54 -7.40
C LEU A 230 37.04 14.55 -8.69
N VAL A 231 36.43 15.02 -9.79
CA VAL A 231 37.13 15.16 -11.10
C VAL A 231 38.30 16.14 -10.99
N ARG A 232 38.15 17.25 -10.28
CA ARG A 232 39.20 18.22 -10.03
C ARG A 232 40.37 17.61 -9.26
N LYS A 233 40.08 16.86 -8.19
CA LYS A 233 41.12 16.16 -7.39
C LYS A 233 41.85 15.10 -8.23
N GLU A 234 41.14 14.38 -9.06
CA GLU A 234 41.73 13.36 -9.94
C GLU A 234 42.64 14.00 -11.00
N ARG A 235 42.21 15.11 -11.63
CA ARG A 235 43.05 15.89 -12.57
C ARG A 235 44.30 16.43 -11.91
N ALA A 236 44.18 16.98 -10.70
CA ALA A 236 45.32 17.46 -9.95
C ALA A 236 46.33 16.34 -9.59
N SER A 237 45.81 15.19 -9.20
CA SER A 237 46.64 13.98 -8.93
C SER A 237 47.38 13.50 -10.19
N LYS A 238 46.68 13.45 -11.33
CA LYS A 238 47.32 13.06 -12.63
C LYS A 238 48.38 14.08 -13.04
N ALA A 239 48.10 15.38 -12.89
CA ALA A 239 49.09 16.45 -13.18
C ALA A 239 50.33 16.36 -12.31
N LYS A 240 50.17 16.08 -10.98
CA LYS A 240 51.32 15.83 -10.09
C LYS A 240 52.16 14.64 -10.54
N LYS A 241 51.52 13.52 -10.89
CA LYS A 241 52.27 12.34 -11.37
C LYS A 241 53.05 12.63 -12.64
N VAL A 242 52.46 13.34 -13.61
CA VAL A 242 53.13 13.75 -14.85
C VAL A 242 54.29 14.69 -14.57
N TYR A 243 54.12 15.64 -13.63
CA TYR A 243 55.20 16.53 -13.23
C TYR A 243 56.40 15.80 -12.60
N HIS A 244 56.12 14.90 -11.67
CA HIS A 244 57.19 14.06 -11.05
C HIS A 244 57.89 13.21 -12.06
N ALA A 245 57.15 12.52 -12.95
CA ALA A 245 57.75 11.70 -13.99
C ALA A 245 58.61 12.49 -14.98
N LYS A 246 58.29 13.74 -15.29
CA LYS A 246 59.12 14.63 -16.13
C LYS A 246 60.39 15.08 -15.40
N ARG A 247 60.26 15.40 -14.12
CA ARG A 247 61.38 15.82 -13.26
C ARG A 247 62.40 14.68 -13.10
N ASP A 248 61.93 13.46 -12.86
CA ASP A 248 62.75 12.30 -12.66
C ASP A 248 63.53 11.96 -13.95
N LYS A 249 62.92 12.08 -15.12
CA LYS A 249 63.62 11.94 -16.43
C LYS A 249 64.67 13.00 -16.68
N GLN A 250 64.46 14.26 -16.24
CA GLN A 250 65.43 15.31 -16.35
C GLN A 250 66.64 15.08 -15.45
N VAL A 251 66.43 14.56 -14.26
CA VAL A 251 67.50 14.20 -13.32
C VAL A 251 68.34 13.03 -13.86
N GLU A 252 67.70 12.01 -14.43
CA GLU A 252 68.38 10.89 -15.05
C GLU A 252 69.24 11.32 -16.26
N GLN A 253 68.74 12.21 -17.10
CA GLN A 253 69.51 12.76 -18.22
C GLN A 253 70.72 13.58 -17.77
N GLN A 254 70.60 14.41 -16.73
CA GLN A 254 71.73 15.14 -16.16
C GLN A 254 72.78 14.26 -15.50
N GLN A 255 72.45 13.08 -15.00
CA GLN A 255 73.36 12.09 -14.43
C GLN A 255 74.10 11.26 -15.48
N GLN A 256 73.63 11.21 -16.73
CA GLN A 256 74.27 10.49 -17.83
C GLN A 256 75.24 11.41 -18.65
N GLU A 257 75.23 12.69 -18.41
CA GLU A 257 76.10 13.71 -19.06
C GLU A 257 77.36 14.07 -18.23
N ILE A 258 77.55 13.43 -17.06
CA ILE A 258 78.74 13.54 -16.20
C ILE A 258 79.53 12.24 -16.26
#